data_550abc1713a62ca40df441acfb13e1b9
#
_entry.id   550abc1713a62ca40df441acfb13e1b9
#
_cell.length_a   1.000
_cell.length_b   1.000
_cell.length_c   1.000
_cell.angle_alpha   90.00
_cell.angle_beta   90.00
_cell.angle_gamma   90.00
#
_symmetry.space_group_name_H-M   'P 1'
#
loop_
_entity.id
_entity.type
_entity.pdbx_description
1 polymer ?
#
loop_
_entity_poly.entity_id
_entity_poly.type
_entity_poly.pdbx_seq_one_letter_code
_entity_poly.pdbx_strand_id
1 'polypeptide(L)'
;VYIKSEDGSQVMTYFVKVSSVEGNPELKSVDVVVDGVVRPAKYDADDNSKFVIKIPDTTSRVDIIATPQTSLVQYVHINGSYDSKDEATGAVTLSNVVVNSKETTATIEVKAKDGTTKRYTLVITKVAVNTDLMNVTVNGTTVSNANGTYTYLKTGISSDKTADVSITTQDANSTVKVEAITRDLTKSPYGLSYNEVGSESQNVWANDAVTLHSQPVNRYRITVTGQDGFTTKEYTLIIRDTDTNADVEYIKVGTYYAVKESSDVNGETWTVEIPDTTKFTNVTVQASDELAELTDIEKLRQNAYDNNPSNVGYVTQIVSGLDLQTGDEIRYVKVVSQDGSLQKMYKLVIKGTDEAPSVESVTVNGLDANAPTDSEPRYTYLEVLPNASEVLIGVTAASKNHFVSINNGDITAGGYAELKVSMPISVTEMEVPFRLYRTADGD
;
A
#
# COMPACT_ATOMS: atom_id res chain seq x y z
N VAL A 1 -55.64 -15.22 21.26
CA VAL A 1 -56.34 -15.33 22.54
C VAL A 1 -57.34 -14.18 22.62
N TYR A 2 -58.57 -14.51 22.92
CA TYR A 2 -59.64 -13.54 23.16
C TYR A 2 -59.91 -13.49 24.65
N ILE A 3 -59.90 -12.30 25.22
CA ILE A 3 -60.29 -12.04 26.58
C ILE A 3 -61.57 -11.19 26.51
N LYS A 4 -62.65 -11.69 27.10
CA LYS A 4 -63.95 -11.03 27.11
C LYS A 4 -64.30 -10.63 28.54
N SER A 5 -64.80 -9.41 28.73
CA SER A 5 -65.32 -8.99 30.03
C SER A 5 -66.51 -9.85 30.47
N GLU A 6 -66.80 -9.92 31.75
CA GLU A 6 -67.90 -10.74 32.35
C GLU A 6 -69.26 -10.37 31.75
N ASP A 7 -69.48 -9.08 31.51
CA ASP A 7 -70.72 -8.55 30.90
C ASP A 7 -70.73 -8.64 29.37
N GLY A 8 -69.64 -9.12 28.73
CA GLY A 8 -69.53 -9.27 27.30
C GLY A 8 -69.37 -7.99 26.48
N SER A 9 -69.25 -6.83 27.15
CA SER A 9 -69.23 -5.50 26.52
C SER A 9 -67.90 -5.17 25.88
N GLN A 10 -66.81 -5.79 26.34
CA GLN A 10 -65.47 -5.56 25.80
C GLN A 10 -64.77 -6.89 25.44
N VAL A 11 -64.12 -6.89 24.28
CA VAL A 11 -63.31 -7.99 23.83
C VAL A 11 -61.92 -7.46 23.43
N MET A 12 -60.90 -7.98 24.08
CA MET A 12 -59.51 -7.72 23.66
C MET A 12 -58.92 -8.94 22.93
N THR A 13 -58.32 -8.68 21.79
CA THR A 13 -57.68 -9.72 21.01
C THR A 13 -56.17 -9.60 21.13
N TYR A 14 -55.55 -10.67 21.56
CA TYR A 14 -54.08 -10.80 21.59
C TYR A 14 -53.64 -11.80 20.57
N PHE A 15 -52.63 -11.44 19.81
CA PHE A 15 -51.99 -12.31 18.83
C PHE A 15 -50.69 -12.85 19.43
N VAL A 16 -50.52 -14.16 19.38
CA VAL A 16 -49.28 -14.82 19.70
C VAL A 16 -48.63 -15.16 18.33
N LYS A 17 -47.53 -14.53 18.04
CA LYS A 17 -46.71 -14.89 16.86
C LYS A 17 -45.79 -16.02 17.28
N VAL A 18 -46.00 -17.20 16.69
CA VAL A 18 -45.11 -18.34 16.86
C VAL A 18 -44.27 -18.42 15.56
N SER A 19 -42.97 -18.32 15.72
CA SER A 19 -42.03 -18.50 14.60
C SER A 19 -41.19 -19.73 14.90
N SER A 20 -41.03 -20.61 13.91
CA SER A 20 -40.01 -21.67 13.97
C SER A 20 -38.66 -21.04 13.83
N VAL A 21 -37.70 -21.45 14.62
CA VAL A 21 -36.29 -21.10 14.45
C VAL A 21 -35.64 -22.30 13.78
N GLU A 22 -35.14 -22.12 12.55
CA GLU A 22 -34.30 -23.12 11.92
C GLU A 22 -33.00 -23.27 12.74
N GLY A 23 -32.72 -24.49 13.12
CA GLY A 23 -31.47 -24.83 13.78
C GLY A 23 -30.35 -24.97 12.75
N ASN A 24 -29.30 -24.18 12.93
CA ASN A 24 -28.09 -24.35 12.14
C ASN A 24 -26.87 -24.37 13.07
N PRO A 25 -26.40 -25.57 13.50
CA PRO A 25 -25.20 -25.69 14.33
C PRO A 25 -23.89 -25.73 13.53
N GLU A 26 -23.89 -25.28 12.27
CA GLU A 26 -22.70 -25.27 11.43
C GLU A 26 -21.77 -24.12 11.76
N LEU A 27 -20.46 -24.37 11.65
CA LEU A 27 -19.44 -23.33 11.68
C LEU A 27 -19.20 -22.77 10.29
N LYS A 28 -19.01 -21.46 10.22
CA LYS A 28 -18.55 -20.73 9.03
C LYS A 28 -17.02 -20.83 8.92
N SER A 29 -16.33 -20.62 10.03
CA SER A 29 -14.86 -20.70 10.09
C SER A 29 -14.40 -21.05 11.50
N VAL A 30 -13.19 -21.57 11.54
CA VAL A 30 -12.35 -21.63 12.75
C VAL A 30 -11.03 -20.98 12.40
N ASP A 31 -10.65 -20.00 13.19
CA ASP A 31 -9.43 -19.24 12.99
C ASP A 31 -8.54 -19.36 14.24
N VAL A 32 -7.23 -19.35 14.05
CA VAL A 32 -6.25 -19.39 15.13
C VAL A 32 -5.37 -18.17 15.04
N VAL A 33 -5.26 -17.42 16.13
CA VAL A 33 -4.39 -16.26 16.21
C VAL A 33 -3.03 -16.70 16.72
N VAL A 34 -2.02 -16.52 15.90
CA VAL A 34 -0.63 -16.84 16.20
C VAL A 34 0.18 -15.57 16.11
N ASP A 35 0.84 -15.17 17.20
CA ASP A 35 1.62 -13.93 17.29
C ASP A 35 0.86 -12.68 16.82
N GLY A 36 -0.44 -12.60 17.16
CA GLY A 36 -1.32 -11.49 16.79
C GLY A 36 -1.88 -11.55 15.35
N VAL A 37 -1.51 -12.56 14.57
CA VAL A 37 -1.97 -12.74 13.18
C VAL A 37 -3.04 -13.84 13.11
N VAL A 38 -4.20 -13.49 12.53
CA VAL A 38 -5.30 -14.44 12.32
C VAL A 38 -4.96 -15.38 11.16
N ARG A 39 -5.05 -16.68 11.40
CA ARG A 39 -4.76 -17.75 10.43
C ARG A 39 -5.95 -18.70 10.34
N PRO A 40 -6.57 -18.88 9.17
CA PRO A 40 -7.71 -19.76 9.03
C PRO A 40 -7.29 -21.24 9.12
N ALA A 41 -8.00 -21.99 9.95
CA ALA A 41 -7.92 -23.45 9.92
C ALA A 41 -8.74 -23.98 8.74
N LYS A 42 -8.28 -25.07 8.14
CA LYS A 42 -8.95 -25.71 7.01
C LYS A 42 -9.74 -26.92 7.47
N TYR A 43 -10.84 -27.23 6.80
CA TYR A 43 -11.49 -28.52 6.97
C TYR A 43 -10.53 -29.64 6.59
N ASP A 44 -10.58 -30.73 7.36
CA ASP A 44 -9.94 -31.98 6.96
C ASP A 44 -10.62 -32.52 5.70
N ALA A 45 -9.85 -33.03 4.74
CA ALA A 45 -10.40 -33.50 3.49
C ALA A 45 -11.35 -34.72 3.66
N ASP A 46 -11.13 -35.50 4.71
CA ASP A 46 -11.87 -36.75 4.96
C ASP A 46 -12.91 -36.63 6.09
N ASP A 47 -12.91 -35.51 6.84
CA ASP A 47 -13.80 -35.31 7.99
C ASP A 47 -14.28 -33.83 8.10
N ASN A 48 -15.51 -33.58 7.72
CA ASN A 48 -16.13 -32.25 7.76
C ASN A 48 -16.49 -31.76 9.19
N SER A 49 -16.23 -32.54 10.21
CA SER A 49 -16.30 -32.14 11.62
C SER A 49 -14.92 -31.81 12.21
N LYS A 50 -13.87 -31.86 11.41
CA LYS A 50 -12.50 -31.62 11.84
C LYS A 50 -11.88 -30.46 11.08
N PHE A 51 -11.26 -29.57 11.84
CA PHE A 51 -10.44 -28.48 11.33
C PHE A 51 -8.97 -28.77 11.64
N VAL A 52 -8.10 -28.44 10.73
CA VAL A 52 -6.66 -28.64 10.87
C VAL A 52 -5.91 -27.34 10.58
N ILE A 53 -4.88 -27.09 11.36
CA ILE A 53 -3.95 -25.98 11.13
C ILE A 53 -2.54 -26.39 11.57
N LYS A 54 -1.56 -25.94 10.82
CA LYS A 54 -0.15 -26.02 11.20
C LYS A 54 0.32 -24.67 11.71
N ILE A 55 1.11 -24.64 12.77
CA ILE A 55 1.68 -23.44 13.37
C ILE A 55 3.19 -23.64 13.61
N PRO A 56 3.98 -22.57 13.73
CA PRO A 56 5.39 -22.68 14.09
C PRO A 56 5.59 -23.41 15.41
N ASP A 57 6.60 -24.25 15.48
CA ASP A 57 6.94 -25.02 16.69
C ASP A 57 7.41 -24.14 17.86
N THR A 58 7.85 -22.92 17.56
CA THR A 58 8.20 -21.89 18.55
C THR A 58 6.98 -21.29 19.27
N THR A 59 5.78 -21.45 18.71
CA THR A 59 4.54 -20.92 19.30
C THR A 59 4.18 -21.68 20.58
N SER A 60 3.94 -21.00 21.69
CA SER A 60 3.56 -21.61 22.96
C SER A 60 2.08 -21.39 23.33
N ARG A 61 1.46 -20.36 22.80
CA ARG A 61 0.06 -19.99 23.04
C ARG A 61 -0.59 -19.46 21.76
N VAL A 62 -1.89 -19.69 21.68
CA VAL A 62 -2.73 -19.17 20.57
C VAL A 62 -4.08 -18.72 21.11
N ASP A 63 -4.78 -17.88 20.38
CA ASP A 63 -6.21 -17.67 20.59
C ASP A 63 -6.97 -18.42 19.49
N ILE A 64 -8.12 -18.98 19.85
CA ILE A 64 -8.99 -19.71 18.93
C ILE A 64 -10.28 -18.94 18.76
N ILE A 65 -10.65 -18.67 17.51
CA ILE A 65 -11.89 -18.00 17.15
C ILE A 65 -12.78 -18.98 16.40
N ALA A 66 -13.99 -19.18 16.86
CA ALA A 66 -14.98 -20.02 16.19
C ALA A 66 -16.19 -19.16 15.78
N THR A 67 -16.44 -19.09 14.48
CA THR A 67 -17.51 -18.30 13.90
C THR A 67 -18.63 -19.23 13.42
N PRO A 68 -19.86 -19.15 13.98
CA PRO A 68 -21.00 -19.93 13.50
C PRO A 68 -21.48 -19.43 12.14
N GLN A 69 -22.16 -20.30 11.38
CA GLN A 69 -22.76 -19.95 10.09
C GLN A 69 -23.86 -18.88 10.24
N THR A 70 -24.48 -18.81 11.40
CA THR A 70 -25.48 -17.80 11.74
C THR A 70 -25.25 -17.31 13.17
N SER A 71 -25.50 -16.03 13.44
CA SER A 71 -25.47 -15.47 14.81
C SER A 71 -26.64 -15.98 15.68
N LEU A 72 -27.62 -16.65 15.08
CA LEU A 72 -28.82 -17.18 15.76
C LEU A 72 -28.56 -18.53 16.45
N VAL A 73 -27.39 -18.75 16.99
CA VAL A 73 -27.05 -19.92 17.82
C VAL A 73 -27.39 -19.67 19.29
N GLN A 74 -27.62 -20.74 20.05
CA GLN A 74 -27.79 -20.65 21.50
C GLN A 74 -26.42 -20.39 22.15
N TYR A 75 -25.40 -21.13 21.76
CA TYR A 75 -24.01 -20.91 22.16
C TYR A 75 -23.02 -21.53 21.18
N VAL A 76 -21.80 -21.03 21.22
CA VAL A 76 -20.59 -21.67 20.71
C VAL A 76 -19.63 -21.75 21.89
N HIS A 77 -19.08 -22.92 22.17
CA HIS A 77 -18.07 -23.13 23.21
C HIS A 77 -16.83 -23.78 22.62
N ILE A 78 -15.67 -23.33 23.04
CA ILE A 78 -14.36 -23.90 22.72
C ILE A 78 -13.81 -24.51 24.01
N ASN A 79 -13.57 -25.81 24.05
CA ASN A 79 -13.19 -26.55 25.26
C ASN A 79 -14.15 -26.30 26.45
N GLY A 80 -15.45 -26.11 26.17
CA GLY A 80 -16.48 -25.91 27.14
C GLY A 80 -16.71 -24.46 27.60
N SER A 81 -15.94 -23.49 27.10
CA SER A 81 -16.03 -22.07 27.47
C SER A 81 -15.71 -21.12 26.29
N TYR A 82 -15.65 -19.83 26.57
CA TYR A 82 -15.07 -18.77 25.76
C TYR A 82 -14.77 -17.56 26.64
N ASP A 83 -13.85 -16.68 26.19
CA ASP A 83 -13.50 -15.45 26.91
C ASP A 83 -14.29 -14.25 26.40
N SER A 84 -14.55 -14.20 25.09
CA SER A 84 -15.29 -13.11 24.46
C SER A 84 -16.20 -13.60 23.35
N LYS A 85 -17.24 -12.82 23.06
CA LYS A 85 -18.22 -13.08 21.99
C LYS A 85 -18.48 -11.79 21.22
N ASP A 86 -18.46 -11.90 19.91
CA ASP A 86 -18.96 -10.86 19.02
C ASP A 86 -20.46 -11.05 18.79
N GLU A 87 -21.28 -10.14 19.28
CA GLU A 87 -22.74 -10.24 19.19
C GLU A 87 -23.28 -10.08 17.77
N ALA A 88 -22.54 -9.43 16.87
CA ALA A 88 -22.96 -9.24 15.49
C ALA A 88 -22.82 -10.52 14.66
N THR A 89 -21.73 -11.23 14.82
CA THR A 89 -21.41 -12.45 14.07
C THR A 89 -21.71 -13.74 14.83
N GLY A 90 -21.80 -13.65 16.17
CA GLY A 90 -21.88 -14.80 17.07
C GLY A 90 -20.54 -15.52 17.25
N ALA A 91 -19.44 -14.99 16.69
CA ALA A 91 -18.11 -15.55 16.86
C ALA A 91 -17.67 -15.50 18.33
N VAL A 92 -17.02 -16.56 18.78
CA VAL A 92 -16.46 -16.64 20.13
C VAL A 92 -14.96 -16.81 20.07
N THR A 93 -14.26 -16.25 21.05
CA THR A 93 -12.80 -16.38 21.19
C THR A 93 -12.47 -17.03 22.53
N LEU A 94 -11.60 -18.02 22.49
CA LEU A 94 -10.90 -18.56 23.64
C LEU A 94 -9.43 -18.19 23.54
N SER A 95 -8.95 -17.36 24.48
CA SER A 95 -7.61 -16.77 24.44
C SER A 95 -6.60 -17.61 25.24
N ASN A 96 -5.32 -17.42 24.90
CA ASN A 96 -4.19 -17.99 25.64
C ASN A 96 -4.19 -19.52 25.73
N VAL A 97 -4.73 -20.21 24.75
CA VAL A 97 -4.72 -21.69 24.71
C VAL A 97 -3.27 -22.16 24.57
N VAL A 98 -2.86 -23.03 25.50
CA VAL A 98 -1.50 -23.55 25.55
C VAL A 98 -1.30 -24.64 24.51
N VAL A 99 -0.25 -24.52 23.71
CA VAL A 99 0.10 -25.44 22.61
C VAL A 99 1.53 -25.98 22.79
N ASN A 100 1.77 -26.64 23.91
CA ASN A 100 3.11 -27.14 24.27
C ASN A 100 3.47 -28.49 23.63
N SER A 101 2.46 -29.23 23.16
CA SER A 101 2.66 -30.55 22.51
C SER A 101 2.85 -30.39 21.00
N LYS A 102 3.43 -31.40 20.35
CA LYS A 102 3.53 -31.45 18.88
C LYS A 102 2.15 -31.34 18.21
N GLU A 103 1.14 -31.86 18.85
CA GLU A 103 -0.25 -31.78 18.46
C GLU A 103 -1.10 -31.38 19.67
N THR A 104 -2.01 -30.42 19.46
CA THR A 104 -2.98 -29.98 20.47
C THR A 104 -4.36 -30.00 19.82
N THR A 105 -5.34 -30.53 20.53
CA THR A 105 -6.72 -30.56 20.05
C THR A 105 -7.60 -29.63 20.89
N ALA A 106 -8.54 -28.97 20.25
CA ALA A 106 -9.61 -28.23 20.89
C ALA A 106 -10.97 -28.73 20.38
N THR A 107 -11.92 -28.91 21.28
CA THR A 107 -13.28 -29.28 20.92
C THR A 107 -14.13 -28.00 20.81
N ILE A 108 -14.88 -27.86 19.72
CA ILE A 108 -15.79 -26.74 19.50
C ILE A 108 -17.20 -27.30 19.43
N GLU A 109 -18.06 -26.85 20.31
CA GLU A 109 -19.47 -27.25 20.35
C GLU A 109 -20.37 -26.07 19.97
N VAL A 110 -21.20 -26.28 18.96
CA VAL A 110 -22.19 -25.31 18.51
C VAL A 110 -23.59 -25.85 18.83
N LYS A 111 -24.38 -25.08 19.55
CA LYS A 111 -25.79 -25.41 19.82
C LYS A 111 -26.69 -24.38 19.18
N ALA A 112 -27.53 -24.82 18.29
CA ALA A 112 -28.53 -23.99 17.64
C ALA A 112 -29.73 -23.73 18.59
N LYS A 113 -30.54 -22.71 18.30
CA LYS A 113 -31.70 -22.32 19.10
C LYS A 113 -32.79 -23.37 19.14
N ASP A 114 -32.88 -24.27 18.17
CA ASP A 114 -33.80 -25.42 18.17
C ASP A 114 -33.33 -26.58 19.06
N GLY A 115 -32.11 -26.45 19.66
CA GLY A 115 -31.50 -27.47 20.53
C GLY A 115 -30.58 -28.45 19.80
N THR A 116 -30.52 -28.41 18.46
CA THR A 116 -29.55 -29.24 17.72
C THR A 116 -28.12 -28.85 18.08
N THR A 117 -27.27 -29.84 18.18
CA THR A 117 -25.86 -29.64 18.57
C THR A 117 -24.95 -30.33 17.59
N LYS A 118 -23.87 -29.63 17.20
CA LYS A 118 -22.77 -30.21 16.42
C LYS A 118 -21.44 -29.94 17.13
N ARG A 119 -20.58 -30.95 17.09
CA ARG A 119 -19.22 -30.88 17.64
C ARG A 119 -18.20 -30.93 16.55
N TYR A 120 -17.17 -30.12 16.69
CA TYR A 120 -16.02 -30.05 15.82
C TYR A 120 -14.75 -30.26 16.62
N THR A 121 -13.73 -30.78 15.99
CA THR A 121 -12.39 -30.91 16.55
C THR A 121 -11.44 -30.01 15.75
N LEU A 122 -10.77 -29.08 16.43
CA LEU A 122 -9.65 -28.36 15.86
C LEU A 122 -8.36 -29.08 16.24
N VAL A 123 -7.57 -29.47 15.27
CA VAL A 123 -6.24 -30.05 15.43
C VAL A 123 -5.19 -29.02 15.07
N ILE A 124 -4.39 -28.62 16.05
CA ILE A 124 -3.28 -27.67 15.90
C ILE A 124 -1.99 -28.47 15.94
N THR A 125 -1.26 -28.52 14.83
CA THR A 125 0.00 -29.22 14.70
C THR A 125 1.17 -28.25 14.68
N LYS A 126 2.14 -28.43 15.56
CA LYS A 126 3.39 -27.66 15.57
C LYS A 126 4.35 -28.25 14.54
N VAL A 127 4.89 -27.37 13.70
CA VAL A 127 5.86 -27.75 12.66
C VAL A 127 7.08 -26.84 12.74
N ALA A 128 8.25 -27.38 12.48
CA ALA A 128 9.44 -26.57 12.26
C ALA A 128 9.24 -25.76 10.98
N VAL A 129 9.49 -24.46 11.05
CA VAL A 129 9.35 -23.57 9.91
C VAL A 129 10.73 -23.09 9.49
N ASN A 130 11.15 -23.45 8.29
CA ASN A 130 12.34 -22.94 7.66
C ASN A 130 12.01 -22.46 6.26
N THR A 131 12.24 -21.18 6.01
CA THR A 131 12.01 -20.53 4.73
C THR A 131 13.31 -20.15 4.02
N ASP A 132 14.44 -20.70 4.45
CA ASP A 132 15.73 -20.44 3.83
C ASP A 132 15.93 -21.26 2.56
N LEU A 133 16.61 -20.63 1.60
CA LEU A 133 17.06 -21.30 0.40
C LEU A 133 18.36 -22.06 0.64
N MET A 134 18.45 -23.27 0.12
CA MET A 134 19.66 -24.06 0.11
C MET A 134 20.54 -23.71 -1.10
N ASN A 135 19.93 -23.58 -2.27
CA ASN A 135 20.66 -23.33 -3.51
C ASN A 135 19.78 -22.60 -4.54
N VAL A 136 20.41 -21.72 -5.29
CA VAL A 136 19.87 -21.10 -6.50
C VAL A 136 20.89 -21.25 -7.60
N THR A 137 20.49 -21.81 -8.74
CA THR A 137 21.34 -21.92 -9.92
C THR A 137 20.69 -21.24 -11.12
N VAL A 138 21.51 -20.63 -11.97
CA VAL A 138 21.10 -20.08 -13.25
C VAL A 138 22.02 -20.64 -14.33
N ASN A 139 21.45 -21.26 -15.36
CA ASN A 139 22.18 -21.95 -16.42
C ASN A 139 23.24 -22.92 -15.86
N GLY A 140 22.86 -23.68 -14.79
CA GLY A 140 23.73 -24.61 -14.11
C GLY A 140 24.82 -24.02 -13.20
N THR A 141 24.91 -22.69 -13.12
CA THR A 141 25.87 -21.99 -12.25
C THR A 141 25.21 -21.60 -10.94
N THR A 142 25.81 -22.01 -9.80
CA THR A 142 25.34 -21.58 -8.46
C THR A 142 25.54 -20.09 -8.29
N VAL A 143 24.49 -19.43 -7.82
CA VAL A 143 24.46 -17.98 -7.60
C VAL A 143 24.59 -17.70 -6.11
N SER A 144 25.51 -16.82 -5.74
CA SER A 144 25.72 -16.43 -4.33
C SER A 144 24.64 -15.46 -3.84
N ASN A 145 24.31 -15.60 -2.56
CA ASN A 145 23.35 -14.71 -1.86
C ASN A 145 24.10 -13.54 -1.20
N ALA A 146 23.60 -12.34 -1.44
CA ALA A 146 23.97 -11.17 -0.69
C ALA A 146 22.69 -10.51 -0.13
N ASN A 147 22.47 -10.64 1.20
CA ASN A 147 21.31 -10.06 1.90
C ASN A 147 19.94 -10.38 1.26
N GLY A 148 19.73 -11.62 0.84
CA GLY A 148 18.48 -12.06 0.23
C GLY A 148 18.40 -11.83 -1.28
N THR A 149 19.44 -11.29 -1.89
CA THR A 149 19.52 -11.07 -3.32
C THR A 149 20.55 -12.03 -3.97
N TYR A 150 20.12 -12.72 -4.99
CA TYR A 150 20.92 -13.59 -5.85
C TYR A 150 21.17 -12.88 -7.17
N THR A 151 22.42 -12.64 -7.56
CA THR A 151 22.74 -11.94 -8.79
C THR A 151 23.56 -12.85 -9.71
N TYR A 152 23.00 -13.15 -10.87
CA TYR A 152 23.67 -13.86 -11.95
C TYR A 152 24.12 -12.87 -13.02
N LEU A 153 25.41 -12.91 -13.33
CA LEU A 153 26.07 -12.05 -14.30
C LEU A 153 26.57 -12.89 -15.48
N LYS A 154 26.22 -12.48 -16.68
CA LYS A 154 26.74 -13.11 -17.89
C LYS A 154 26.77 -12.09 -19.02
N THR A 155 27.94 -11.89 -19.63
CA THR A 155 28.10 -11.04 -20.81
C THR A 155 27.17 -11.51 -21.95
N GLY A 156 26.42 -10.58 -22.52
CA GLY A 156 25.50 -10.85 -23.63
C GLY A 156 24.20 -11.56 -23.22
N ILE A 157 23.86 -11.67 -21.91
CA ILE A 157 22.64 -12.33 -21.47
C ILE A 157 21.35 -11.63 -21.99
N SER A 158 21.43 -10.35 -22.31
CA SER A 158 20.35 -9.57 -22.92
C SER A 158 19.94 -10.06 -24.30
N SER A 159 20.81 -10.81 -24.99
CA SER A 159 20.51 -11.45 -26.28
C SER A 159 19.81 -12.80 -26.10
N ASP A 160 19.87 -13.42 -24.91
CA ASP A 160 19.22 -14.68 -24.62
C ASP A 160 17.72 -14.44 -24.41
N LYS A 161 16.88 -15.40 -24.79
CA LYS A 161 15.41 -15.31 -24.60
C LYS A 161 14.98 -15.93 -23.30
N THR A 162 15.77 -16.86 -22.78
CA THR A 162 15.47 -17.66 -21.59
C THR A 162 16.73 -17.91 -20.79
N ALA A 163 16.55 -18.19 -19.51
CA ALA A 163 17.59 -18.73 -18.63
C ALA A 163 17.02 -19.89 -17.82
N ASP A 164 17.79 -20.97 -17.68
CA ASP A 164 17.39 -22.10 -16.84
C ASP A 164 17.66 -21.76 -15.38
N VAL A 165 16.62 -21.78 -14.56
CA VAL A 165 16.70 -21.47 -13.12
C VAL A 165 16.31 -22.70 -12.32
N SER A 166 17.05 -23.01 -11.28
CA SER A 166 16.69 -23.99 -10.29
C SER A 166 16.86 -23.44 -8.88
N ILE A 167 15.86 -23.66 -8.03
CA ILE A 167 15.80 -23.15 -6.66
C ILE A 167 15.49 -24.33 -5.73
N THR A 168 16.25 -24.50 -4.68
CA THR A 168 16.04 -25.55 -3.67
C THR A 168 15.97 -24.91 -2.29
N THR A 169 14.95 -25.28 -1.49
CA THR A 169 14.82 -24.84 -0.11
C THR A 169 15.59 -25.74 0.84
N GLN A 170 15.90 -25.22 2.04
CA GLN A 170 16.50 -26.05 3.11
C GLN A 170 15.49 -27.04 3.73
N ASP A 171 14.21 -26.64 3.79
CA ASP A 171 13.14 -27.50 4.30
C ASP A 171 12.40 -28.19 3.14
N ALA A 172 12.40 -29.51 3.14
CA ALA A 172 11.72 -30.33 2.14
C ALA A 172 10.18 -30.15 2.09
N ASN A 173 9.60 -29.55 3.13
CA ASN A 173 8.16 -29.31 3.22
C ASN A 173 7.78 -27.84 2.90
N SER A 174 8.75 -26.98 2.61
CA SER A 174 8.49 -25.63 2.13
C SER A 174 8.09 -25.63 0.67
N THR A 175 7.40 -24.59 0.23
CA THR A 175 7.04 -24.41 -1.17
C THR A 175 7.69 -23.15 -1.73
N VAL A 176 7.97 -23.16 -3.04
CA VAL A 176 8.61 -22.03 -3.75
C VAL A 176 7.66 -21.50 -4.79
N LYS A 177 7.51 -20.17 -4.85
CA LYS A 177 6.84 -19.44 -5.92
C LYS A 177 7.81 -18.45 -6.54
N VAL A 178 7.84 -18.38 -7.87
CA VAL A 178 8.69 -17.43 -8.60
C VAL A 178 7.80 -16.52 -9.44
N GLU A 179 8.04 -15.22 -9.34
CA GLU A 179 7.29 -14.20 -10.08
C GLU A 179 8.28 -13.25 -10.78
N ALA A 180 8.09 -13.04 -12.08
CA ALA A 180 8.81 -12.00 -12.80
C ALA A 180 8.30 -10.62 -12.37
N ILE A 181 9.23 -9.73 -12.05
CA ILE A 181 8.92 -8.35 -11.69
C ILE A 181 9.01 -7.53 -12.98
N THR A 182 7.85 -7.07 -13.45
CA THR A 182 7.76 -6.17 -14.61
C THR A 182 7.26 -4.81 -14.18
N ARG A 183 7.73 -3.76 -14.86
CA ARG A 183 7.33 -2.38 -14.62
C ARG A 183 6.67 -1.81 -15.86
N ASP A 184 5.54 -1.19 -15.67
CA ASP A 184 4.90 -0.41 -16.71
C ASP A 184 5.45 1.02 -16.65
N LEU A 185 6.43 1.30 -17.49
CA LEU A 185 7.11 2.61 -17.57
C LEU A 185 6.23 3.70 -18.18
N THR A 186 5.05 3.34 -18.70
CA THR A 186 4.10 4.31 -19.29
C THR A 186 3.16 4.91 -18.25
N LYS A 187 3.16 4.39 -17.02
CA LYS A 187 2.31 4.86 -15.91
C LYS A 187 3.10 5.67 -14.90
N SER A 188 2.45 6.69 -14.36
CA SER A 188 2.96 7.43 -13.20
C SER A 188 1.90 7.34 -12.08
N PRO A 189 2.22 6.79 -10.88
CA PRO A 189 3.45 6.07 -10.54
C PRO A 189 3.54 4.73 -11.29
N TYR A 190 4.76 4.19 -11.44
CA TYR A 190 4.96 2.89 -12.04
C TYR A 190 4.10 1.82 -11.37
N GLY A 191 3.33 1.11 -12.20
CA GLY A 191 2.74 -0.14 -11.80
C GLY A 191 3.82 -1.23 -11.76
N LEU A 192 4.09 -1.82 -10.60
CA LEU A 192 4.80 -3.08 -10.52
C LEU A 192 3.79 -4.19 -10.80
N SER A 193 4.10 -5.04 -11.76
CA SER A 193 3.36 -6.27 -12.02
C SER A 193 4.21 -7.46 -11.63
N TYR A 194 3.60 -8.38 -10.90
CA TYR A 194 4.20 -9.65 -10.52
C TYR A 194 3.52 -10.75 -11.33
N ASN A 195 4.23 -11.24 -12.33
CA ASN A 195 3.71 -12.29 -13.21
C ASN A 195 4.26 -13.63 -12.76
N GLU A 196 3.40 -14.54 -12.34
CA GLU A 196 3.80 -15.86 -11.90
C GLU A 196 4.49 -16.60 -13.04
N VAL A 197 5.72 -17.04 -12.77
CA VAL A 197 6.52 -17.86 -13.68
C VAL A 197 6.33 -19.33 -13.36
N GLY A 198 6.26 -19.65 -12.06
CA GLY A 198 5.97 -20.99 -11.59
C GLY A 198 5.74 -21.01 -10.09
N SER A 199 4.91 -21.97 -9.66
CA SER A 199 4.63 -22.27 -8.25
C SER A 199 4.74 -23.77 -8.05
N GLU A 200 5.62 -24.17 -7.16
CA GLU A 200 5.82 -25.56 -6.84
C GLU A 200 5.30 -25.88 -5.44
N SER A 201 4.63 -27.01 -5.33
CA SER A 201 4.18 -27.54 -4.03
C SER A 201 5.28 -28.26 -3.25
N GLN A 202 6.50 -28.30 -3.77
CA GLN A 202 7.65 -28.99 -3.23
C GLN A 202 8.81 -28.01 -2.97
N ASN A 203 9.82 -28.51 -2.31
CA ASN A 203 11.02 -27.77 -1.93
C ASN A 203 11.99 -27.46 -3.08
N VAL A 204 11.71 -27.93 -4.27
CA VAL A 204 12.52 -27.69 -5.48
C VAL A 204 11.64 -27.05 -6.53
N TRP A 205 12.06 -25.87 -6.98
CA TRP A 205 11.54 -25.25 -8.17
C TRP A 205 12.60 -25.45 -9.26
N ALA A 206 12.41 -26.43 -10.11
CA ALA A 206 13.23 -26.69 -11.27
C ALA A 206 12.39 -26.32 -12.49
N ASN A 207 12.55 -25.11 -12.95
CA ASN A 207 11.92 -24.70 -14.18
C ASN A 207 12.91 -24.83 -15.31
N ASP A 208 12.41 -25.28 -16.43
CA ASP A 208 13.21 -25.43 -17.61
C ASP A 208 13.71 -24.09 -18.15
N ALA A 209 12.90 -23.04 -18.02
CA ALA A 209 13.33 -21.72 -18.45
C ALA A 209 12.48 -20.57 -17.94
N VAL A 210 13.07 -19.54 -17.36
CA VAL A 210 12.44 -18.24 -17.17
C VAL A 210 12.62 -17.38 -18.41
N THR A 211 11.56 -16.69 -18.83
CA THR A 211 11.64 -15.77 -19.96
C THR A 211 12.44 -14.54 -19.58
N LEU A 212 13.49 -14.25 -20.33
CA LEU A 212 14.20 -12.99 -20.25
C LEU A 212 13.49 -11.97 -21.14
N HIS A 213 13.12 -10.88 -20.57
CA HIS A 213 12.65 -9.72 -21.32
C HIS A 213 13.89 -9.08 -21.95
N SER A 214 13.81 -8.61 -23.18
CA SER A 214 14.94 -8.00 -23.93
C SER A 214 15.47 -6.74 -23.23
N GLN A 215 15.75 -6.85 -21.95
CA GLN A 215 16.28 -5.84 -21.06
C GLN A 215 17.58 -6.34 -20.46
N PRO A 216 18.54 -5.45 -20.21
CA PRO A 216 19.83 -5.85 -19.63
C PRO A 216 19.69 -6.41 -18.21
N VAL A 217 18.60 -6.11 -17.52
CA VAL A 217 18.33 -6.57 -16.14
C VAL A 217 16.94 -7.20 -16.05
N ASN A 218 16.89 -8.46 -15.66
CA ASN A 218 15.66 -9.19 -15.37
C ASN A 218 15.59 -9.50 -13.89
N ARG A 219 14.47 -9.18 -13.24
CA ARG A 219 14.26 -9.37 -11.82
C ARG A 219 13.13 -10.34 -11.55
N TYR A 220 13.34 -11.20 -10.58
CA TYR A 220 12.34 -12.19 -10.13
C TYR A 220 12.23 -12.14 -8.63
N ARG A 221 10.98 -12.18 -8.13
CA ARG A 221 10.70 -12.42 -6.72
C ARG A 221 10.58 -13.92 -6.49
N ILE A 222 11.29 -14.43 -5.52
CA ILE A 222 11.18 -15.81 -5.04
C ILE A 222 10.53 -15.74 -3.68
N THR A 223 9.34 -16.33 -3.53
CA THR A 223 8.65 -16.44 -2.25
C THR A 223 8.74 -17.87 -1.78
N VAL A 224 9.37 -18.08 -0.64
CA VAL A 224 9.40 -19.37 0.06
C VAL A 224 8.34 -19.35 1.13
N THR A 225 7.45 -20.34 1.11
CA THR A 225 6.42 -20.53 2.14
C THR A 225 6.76 -21.75 2.96
N GLY A 226 6.84 -21.57 4.28
CA GLY A 226 7.16 -22.64 5.21
C GLY A 226 6.07 -23.71 5.31
N GLN A 227 6.38 -24.83 5.99
CA GLN A 227 5.49 -25.96 6.17
C GLN A 227 4.16 -25.61 6.85
N ASP A 228 4.10 -24.51 7.60
CA ASP A 228 2.87 -24.00 8.23
C ASP A 228 1.88 -23.42 7.21
N GLY A 229 2.34 -23.14 5.99
CA GLY A 229 1.54 -22.55 4.90
C GLY A 229 1.29 -21.05 5.04
N PHE A 230 1.90 -20.37 6.02
CA PHE A 230 1.67 -18.96 6.31
C PHE A 230 2.97 -18.14 6.41
N THR A 231 4.00 -18.72 7.02
CA THR A 231 5.28 -18.02 7.18
C THR A 231 5.99 -17.97 5.83
N THR A 232 6.28 -16.76 5.38
CA THR A 232 6.93 -16.54 4.08
C THR A 232 8.21 -15.76 4.25
N LYS A 233 9.14 -16.00 3.34
CA LYS A 233 10.34 -15.19 3.14
C LYS A 233 10.54 -14.92 1.68
N GLU A 234 10.83 -13.66 1.36
CA GLU A 234 11.06 -13.23 -0.01
C GLU A 234 12.54 -13.07 -0.28
N TYR A 235 12.93 -13.44 -1.49
CA TYR A 235 14.26 -13.27 -2.06
C TYR A 235 14.13 -12.67 -3.45
N THR A 236 15.18 -12.01 -3.90
CA THR A 236 15.26 -11.46 -5.25
C THR A 236 16.30 -12.23 -6.06
N LEU A 237 15.95 -12.65 -7.27
CA LEU A 237 16.90 -13.13 -8.27
C LEU A 237 17.04 -12.06 -9.35
N ILE A 238 18.27 -11.67 -9.62
CA ILE A 238 18.63 -10.73 -10.68
C ILE A 238 19.46 -11.50 -11.72
N ILE A 239 18.99 -11.50 -12.95
CA ILE A 239 19.74 -12.03 -14.10
C ILE A 239 20.05 -10.84 -15.01
N ARG A 240 21.33 -10.54 -15.18
CA ARG A 240 21.74 -9.32 -15.89
C ARG A 240 22.99 -9.50 -16.74
N ASP A 241 23.15 -8.57 -17.70
CA ASP A 241 24.37 -8.44 -18.45
C ASP A 241 25.49 -7.89 -17.56
N THR A 242 26.74 -8.20 -17.88
CA THR A 242 27.91 -7.64 -17.21
C THR A 242 28.31 -6.33 -17.86
N ASP A 243 28.65 -5.37 -17.06
CA ASP A 243 29.72 -4.38 -17.20
C ASP A 243 29.51 -3.19 -18.15
N THR A 244 28.56 -3.22 -19.10
CA THR A 244 28.35 -2.10 -20.05
C THR A 244 27.03 -1.38 -19.84
N ASN A 245 26.29 -1.66 -18.75
CA ASN A 245 24.99 -1.10 -18.56
C ASN A 245 25.06 0.23 -17.79
N ALA A 246 24.71 1.31 -18.46
CA ALA A 246 24.51 2.64 -17.87
C ALA A 246 23.04 3.08 -17.92
N ASP A 247 22.08 2.12 -17.96
CA ASP A 247 20.66 2.41 -18.00
C ASP A 247 20.11 2.76 -16.62
N VAL A 248 19.08 3.60 -16.60
CA VAL A 248 18.29 3.93 -15.41
C VAL A 248 17.09 2.99 -15.33
N GLU A 249 16.89 2.39 -14.17
CA GLU A 249 15.78 1.52 -13.89
C GLU A 249 14.51 2.34 -13.62
N TYR A 250 14.63 3.38 -12.78
CA TYR A 250 13.58 4.35 -12.53
C TYR A 250 14.13 5.68 -12.02
N ILE A 251 13.33 6.71 -12.20
CA ILE A 251 13.50 8.00 -11.54
C ILE A 251 12.23 8.27 -10.73
N LYS A 252 12.39 8.61 -9.45
CA LYS A 252 11.30 8.89 -8.52
C LYS A 252 11.46 10.29 -7.93
N VAL A 253 10.36 11.03 -7.92
CA VAL A 253 10.28 12.39 -7.36
C VAL A 253 9.21 12.38 -6.27
N GLY A 254 9.61 12.46 -5.02
CA GLY A 254 8.72 12.23 -3.90
C GLY A 254 8.11 10.82 -3.96
N THR A 255 6.79 10.75 -4.12
CA THR A 255 6.03 9.50 -4.29
C THR A 255 5.76 9.14 -5.75
N TYR A 256 6.06 10.04 -6.70
CA TYR A 256 5.75 9.91 -8.12
C TYR A 256 6.91 9.32 -8.90
N TYR A 257 6.62 8.47 -9.87
CA TYR A 257 7.63 7.94 -10.78
C TYR A 257 7.62 8.72 -12.09
N ALA A 258 8.80 9.05 -12.59
CA ALA A 258 8.96 9.68 -13.90
C ALA A 258 8.70 8.68 -15.02
N VAL A 259 8.20 9.17 -16.14
CA VAL A 259 7.94 8.41 -17.36
C VAL A 259 9.01 8.78 -18.39
N LYS A 260 9.56 7.78 -19.06
CA LYS A 260 10.51 7.97 -20.14
C LYS A 260 9.80 8.50 -21.38
N GLU A 261 10.16 9.69 -21.84
CA GLU A 261 9.58 10.30 -23.04
C GLU A 261 10.40 10.06 -24.30
N SER A 262 11.72 10.13 -24.20
CA SER A 262 12.59 10.00 -25.38
C SER A 262 13.94 9.41 -25.00
N SER A 263 14.61 8.83 -26.00
CA SER A 263 15.95 8.30 -25.90
C SER A 263 16.73 8.69 -27.16
N ASP A 264 17.96 9.19 -26.99
CA ASP A 264 18.91 9.43 -28.05
C ASP A 264 20.27 8.81 -27.71
N VAL A 265 21.23 8.90 -28.62
CA VAL A 265 22.58 8.31 -28.44
C VAL A 265 23.35 8.90 -27.24
N ASN A 266 22.92 10.07 -26.73
CA ASN A 266 23.61 10.78 -25.67
C ASN A 266 22.85 10.67 -24.31
N GLY A 267 21.67 10.06 -24.30
CA GLY A 267 20.91 9.90 -23.08
C GLY A 267 19.39 9.83 -23.26
N GLU A 268 18.68 10.02 -22.19
CA GLU A 268 17.23 9.87 -22.13
C GLU A 268 16.60 11.06 -21.43
N THR A 269 15.37 11.39 -21.84
CA THR A 269 14.54 12.38 -21.15
C THR A 269 13.40 11.66 -20.43
N TRP A 270 13.27 11.97 -19.15
CA TRP A 270 12.24 11.46 -18.26
C TRP A 270 11.42 12.63 -17.73
N THR A 271 10.11 12.48 -17.68
CA THR A 271 9.19 13.52 -17.23
C THR A 271 8.34 13.00 -16.06
N VAL A 272 8.12 13.84 -15.09
CA VAL A 272 7.22 13.59 -13.96
C VAL A 272 6.34 14.81 -13.73
N GLU A 273 5.08 14.58 -13.43
CA GLU A 273 4.13 15.60 -13.01
C GLU A 273 3.89 15.49 -11.52
N ILE A 274 4.08 16.58 -10.78
CA ILE A 274 3.85 16.67 -9.34
C ILE A 274 3.09 17.94 -9.01
N PRO A 275 2.44 18.06 -7.83
CA PRO A 275 1.74 19.30 -7.46
C PRO A 275 2.62 20.52 -7.61
N ASP A 276 2.11 21.55 -8.28
CA ASP A 276 2.83 22.80 -8.56
C ASP A 276 3.15 23.62 -7.29
N THR A 277 2.46 23.31 -6.19
CA THR A 277 2.72 23.85 -4.86
C THR A 277 3.96 23.27 -4.16
N THR A 278 4.56 22.21 -4.74
CA THR A 278 5.74 21.55 -4.17
C THR A 278 6.95 22.48 -4.19
N LYS A 279 7.54 22.76 -3.04
CA LYS A 279 8.72 23.65 -2.91
C LYS A 279 10.04 22.88 -2.77
N PHE A 280 9.97 21.64 -2.30
CA PHE A 280 11.11 20.72 -2.19
C PHE A 280 10.62 19.28 -2.25
N THR A 281 11.46 18.40 -2.72
CA THR A 281 11.15 16.97 -2.82
C THR A 281 12.43 16.15 -2.87
N ASN A 282 12.33 14.85 -2.51
CA ASN A 282 13.40 13.91 -2.75
C ASN A 282 13.34 13.45 -4.20
N VAL A 283 14.48 13.46 -4.88
CA VAL A 283 14.65 12.83 -6.20
C VAL A 283 15.57 11.64 -6.03
N THR A 284 15.12 10.47 -6.46
CA THR A 284 15.90 9.22 -6.49
C THR A 284 16.06 8.78 -7.92
N VAL A 285 17.27 8.50 -8.32
CA VAL A 285 17.61 7.87 -9.61
C VAL A 285 18.25 6.52 -9.29
N GLN A 286 17.65 5.45 -9.77
CA GLN A 286 18.14 4.08 -9.61
C GLN A 286 18.71 3.60 -10.95
N ALA A 287 19.98 3.23 -10.96
CA ALA A 287 20.56 2.56 -12.11
C ALA A 287 20.03 1.13 -12.22
N SER A 288 19.94 0.63 -13.45
CA SER A 288 19.59 -0.76 -13.71
C SER A 288 20.69 -1.73 -13.29
N ASP A 289 21.94 -1.27 -13.32
CA ASP A 289 23.10 -1.96 -12.76
C ASP A 289 23.38 -1.42 -11.34
N GLU A 290 23.35 -2.28 -10.33
CA GLU A 290 23.61 -1.92 -8.94
C GLU A 290 25.05 -1.48 -8.67
N LEU A 291 25.95 -1.73 -9.61
CA LEU A 291 27.35 -1.32 -9.56
C LEU A 291 27.69 -0.19 -10.54
N ALA A 292 26.72 0.28 -11.33
CA ALA A 292 26.89 1.49 -12.12
C ALA A 292 27.11 2.70 -11.21
N GLU A 293 27.90 3.64 -11.65
CA GLU A 293 28.23 4.83 -10.91
C GLU A 293 27.38 6.02 -11.39
N LEU A 294 26.87 6.83 -10.45
CA LEU A 294 26.05 7.99 -10.76
C LEU A 294 26.69 9.27 -10.19
N THR A 295 26.54 10.36 -10.93
CA THR A 295 26.82 11.70 -10.37
C THR A 295 25.72 12.16 -9.45
N ASP A 296 25.94 13.23 -8.73
CA ASP A 296 24.88 13.97 -8.06
C ASP A 296 23.84 14.50 -9.08
N ILE A 297 22.65 14.81 -8.60
CA ILE A 297 21.55 15.34 -9.42
C ILE A 297 21.74 16.84 -9.58
N GLU A 298 22.14 17.27 -10.76
CA GLU A 298 22.57 18.63 -11.05
C GLU A 298 21.53 19.43 -11.81
N LYS A 299 21.48 20.74 -11.56
CA LYS A 299 20.60 21.66 -12.29
C LYS A 299 21.07 21.92 -13.72
N LEU A 300 22.38 22.02 -13.90
CA LEU A 300 22.99 22.30 -15.21
C LEU A 300 23.61 21.05 -15.81
N ARG A 301 23.26 20.76 -17.06
CA ARG A 301 23.79 19.61 -17.80
C ARG A 301 25.31 19.57 -17.84
N GLN A 302 25.95 20.72 -17.98
CA GLN A 302 27.41 20.80 -18.05
C GLN A 302 28.05 20.35 -16.73
N ASN A 303 27.49 20.75 -15.59
CA ASN A 303 27.98 20.33 -14.30
C ASN A 303 27.92 18.79 -14.14
N ALA A 304 26.81 18.19 -14.55
CA ALA A 304 26.67 16.74 -14.49
C ALA A 304 27.66 16.01 -15.43
N TYR A 305 27.98 16.60 -16.57
CA TYR A 305 29.01 16.02 -17.46
C TYR A 305 30.41 16.11 -16.87
N ASP A 306 30.71 17.20 -16.20
CA ASP A 306 32.05 17.47 -15.68
C ASP A 306 32.28 16.80 -14.30
N ASN A 307 31.21 16.52 -13.56
CA ASN A 307 31.31 15.86 -12.28
C ASN A 307 31.68 14.38 -12.43
N ASN A 308 32.57 13.95 -11.52
CA ASN A 308 32.87 12.55 -11.36
C ASN A 308 31.70 11.84 -10.64
N PRO A 309 31.39 10.60 -11.01
CA PRO A 309 30.45 9.79 -10.26
C PRO A 309 30.92 9.61 -8.81
N SER A 310 30.01 9.74 -7.87
CA SER A 310 30.28 9.58 -6.44
C SER A 310 29.30 8.64 -5.73
N ASN A 311 28.27 8.21 -6.46
CA ASN A 311 27.23 7.33 -5.95
C ASN A 311 27.27 6.00 -6.73
N VAL A 312 26.96 4.89 -6.07
CA VAL A 312 26.96 3.55 -6.69
C VAL A 312 25.57 2.97 -6.64
N GLY A 313 25.08 2.50 -7.77
CA GLY A 313 23.77 1.87 -7.93
C GLY A 313 22.60 2.86 -7.90
N TYR A 314 22.62 3.85 -7.03
CA TYR A 314 21.57 4.88 -6.95
C TYR A 314 22.09 6.19 -6.38
N VAL A 315 21.34 7.25 -6.62
CA VAL A 315 21.51 8.55 -5.93
C VAL A 315 20.15 9.05 -5.44
N THR A 316 20.11 9.54 -4.21
CA THR A 316 18.95 10.25 -3.67
C THR A 316 19.38 11.61 -3.16
N GLN A 317 18.68 12.65 -3.61
CA GLN A 317 19.01 14.02 -3.26
C GLN A 317 17.75 14.85 -3.04
N ILE A 318 17.81 15.75 -2.04
CA ILE A 318 16.74 16.74 -1.85
C ILE A 318 16.91 17.86 -2.88
N VAL A 319 15.91 18.04 -3.72
CA VAL A 319 15.80 19.17 -4.63
C VAL A 319 14.88 20.21 -3.98
N SER A 320 15.41 21.42 -3.76
CA SER A 320 14.71 22.52 -3.12
C SER A 320 14.64 23.75 -4.02
N GLY A 321 13.81 24.72 -3.63
CA GLY A 321 13.62 25.95 -4.41
C GLY A 321 12.86 25.72 -5.72
N LEU A 322 11.97 24.72 -5.74
CA LEU A 322 11.09 24.49 -6.87
C LEU A 322 10.08 25.63 -7.00
N ASP A 323 9.87 26.11 -8.23
CA ASP A 323 8.81 27.05 -8.58
C ASP A 323 8.09 26.54 -9.84
N LEU A 324 7.36 25.45 -9.66
CA LEU A 324 6.68 24.73 -10.74
C LEU A 324 5.45 25.47 -11.27
N GLN A 325 5.04 26.58 -10.62
CA GLN A 325 4.00 27.47 -11.09
C GLN A 325 4.49 28.42 -12.20
N THR A 326 5.81 28.63 -12.28
CA THR A 326 6.42 29.52 -13.28
C THR A 326 7.07 28.79 -14.43
N GLY A 327 7.28 27.48 -14.30
CA GLY A 327 7.89 26.65 -15.36
C GLY A 327 8.42 25.32 -14.86
N ASP A 328 8.82 24.50 -15.81
CA ASP A 328 9.38 23.18 -15.55
C ASP A 328 10.75 23.30 -14.87
N GLU A 329 11.01 22.44 -13.92
CA GLU A 329 12.34 22.27 -13.31
C GLU A 329 13.09 21.15 -14.00
N ILE A 330 14.34 21.42 -14.42
CA ILE A 330 15.16 20.46 -15.15
C ILE A 330 16.35 20.06 -14.28
N ARG A 331 16.59 18.75 -14.19
CA ARG A 331 17.73 18.13 -13.53
C ARG A 331 18.43 17.15 -14.44
N TYR A 332 19.70 16.93 -14.17
CA TYR A 332 20.54 15.99 -14.92
C TYR A 332 21.31 15.08 -13.97
N VAL A 333 21.49 13.85 -14.40
CA VAL A 333 22.37 12.87 -13.77
C VAL A 333 23.13 12.11 -14.85
N LYS A 334 24.40 11.87 -14.65
CA LYS A 334 25.22 11.02 -15.50
C LYS A 334 25.31 9.65 -14.85
N VAL A 335 25.09 8.60 -15.63
CA VAL A 335 25.30 7.21 -15.23
C VAL A 335 26.46 6.65 -16.04
N VAL A 336 27.39 6.01 -15.34
CA VAL A 336 28.58 5.36 -15.93
C VAL A 336 28.46 3.87 -15.62
N SER A 337 28.63 3.03 -16.66
CA SER A 337 28.66 1.58 -16.48
C SER A 337 29.78 1.15 -15.54
N GLN A 338 29.62 -0.01 -14.89
CA GLN A 338 30.59 -0.54 -13.94
C GLN A 338 32.02 -0.60 -14.50
N ASP A 339 32.19 -0.96 -15.79
CA ASP A 339 33.49 -1.04 -16.47
C ASP A 339 33.99 0.33 -16.95
N GLY A 340 33.20 1.39 -16.80
CA GLY A 340 33.56 2.73 -17.29
C GLY A 340 33.44 2.95 -18.79
N SER A 341 33.08 1.93 -19.57
CA SER A 341 33.07 1.97 -21.03
C SER A 341 31.91 2.77 -21.62
N LEU A 342 30.75 2.84 -20.90
CA LEU A 342 29.58 3.52 -21.36
C LEU A 342 29.16 4.60 -20.37
N GLN A 343 28.83 5.78 -20.88
CA GLN A 343 28.27 6.86 -20.10
C GLN A 343 27.00 7.37 -20.76
N LYS A 344 25.94 7.55 -19.96
CA LYS A 344 24.67 8.12 -20.43
C LYS A 344 24.27 9.31 -19.56
N MET A 345 23.65 10.30 -20.18
CA MET A 345 23.11 11.48 -19.52
C MET A 345 21.58 11.37 -19.44
N TYR A 346 21.05 11.48 -18.26
CA TYR A 346 19.62 11.47 -18.00
C TYR A 346 19.14 12.86 -17.67
N LYS A 347 18.13 13.31 -18.41
CA LYS A 347 17.44 14.57 -18.20
C LYS A 347 16.10 14.27 -17.51
N LEU A 348 15.92 14.83 -16.32
CA LEU A 348 14.64 14.79 -15.61
C LEU A 348 13.95 16.14 -15.77
N VAL A 349 12.72 16.14 -16.27
CA VAL A 349 11.83 17.29 -16.36
C VAL A 349 10.73 17.11 -15.31
N ILE A 350 10.70 18.01 -14.33
CA ILE A 350 9.68 18.02 -13.28
C ILE A 350 8.69 19.11 -13.67
N LYS A 351 7.45 18.74 -13.94
CA LYS A 351 6.34 19.64 -14.31
C LYS A 351 5.40 19.81 -13.14
N GLY A 352 4.88 21.03 -12.99
CA GLY A 352 3.80 21.31 -12.07
C GLY A 352 2.45 20.90 -12.65
N THR A 353 1.67 20.17 -11.85
CA THR A 353 0.24 19.96 -12.14
C THR A 353 -0.60 20.84 -11.23
N ASP A 354 -1.63 21.43 -11.81
CA ASP A 354 -2.60 22.21 -11.09
C ASP A 354 -3.48 21.28 -10.24
N GLU A 355 -3.38 21.41 -8.92
CA GLU A 355 -4.23 20.66 -7.99
C GLU A 355 -5.63 21.29 -7.89
N ALA A 356 -6.56 20.57 -7.27
CA ALA A 356 -7.86 21.15 -6.91
C ALA A 356 -7.65 22.43 -6.10
N PRO A 357 -8.40 23.52 -6.40
CA PRO A 357 -8.22 24.78 -5.72
C PRO A 357 -8.28 24.62 -4.20
N SER A 358 -7.22 25.05 -3.52
CA SER A 358 -7.11 25.01 -2.07
C SER A 358 -6.61 26.35 -1.53
N VAL A 359 -6.95 26.65 -0.28
CA VAL A 359 -6.59 27.89 0.39
C VAL A 359 -5.23 27.73 1.08
N GLU A 360 -4.30 28.64 0.85
CA GLU A 360 -3.06 28.77 1.62
C GLU A 360 -3.29 29.57 2.89
N SER A 361 -3.93 30.74 2.76
CA SER A 361 -4.22 31.60 3.91
C SER A 361 -5.44 32.50 3.66
N VAL A 362 -6.09 32.90 4.75
CA VAL A 362 -7.09 33.97 4.76
C VAL A 362 -6.65 35.00 5.80
N THR A 363 -6.67 36.28 5.43
CA THR A 363 -6.33 37.37 6.31
C THR A 363 -7.48 38.34 6.51
N VAL A 364 -7.54 38.94 7.68
CA VAL A 364 -8.45 40.06 7.99
C VAL A 364 -7.62 41.22 8.51
N ASN A 365 -7.67 42.36 7.81
CA ASN A 365 -6.84 43.53 8.07
C ASN A 365 -5.33 43.18 8.15
N GLY A 366 -4.88 42.21 7.31
CA GLY A 366 -3.49 41.78 7.22
C GLY A 366 -3.05 40.78 8.32
N LEU A 367 -3.95 40.33 9.18
CA LEU A 367 -3.68 39.30 10.20
C LEU A 367 -4.36 37.99 9.82
N ASP A 368 -3.69 36.87 10.09
CA ASP A 368 -4.18 35.56 9.73
C ASP A 368 -5.47 35.20 10.47
N ALA A 369 -6.45 34.71 9.73
CA ALA A 369 -7.66 34.11 10.27
C ALA A 369 -7.38 32.66 10.71
N ASN A 370 -8.11 32.18 11.73
CA ASN A 370 -8.03 30.79 12.16
C ASN A 370 -8.59 29.86 11.07
N ALA A 371 -7.83 28.83 10.74
CA ALA A 371 -8.23 27.83 9.75
C ALA A 371 -9.45 27.02 10.20
N PRO A 372 -10.24 26.48 9.28
CA PRO A 372 -11.36 25.59 9.59
C PRO A 372 -10.96 24.36 10.41
N THR A 373 -11.88 23.91 11.26
CA THR A 373 -11.76 22.67 12.03
C THR A 373 -13.01 21.82 11.80
N ASP A 374 -13.00 20.56 12.26
CA ASP A 374 -14.17 19.66 12.16
C ASP A 374 -15.42 20.23 12.86
N SER A 375 -15.24 21.04 13.91
CA SER A 375 -16.30 21.66 14.67
C SER A 375 -16.68 23.05 14.13
N GLU A 376 -15.82 23.72 13.42
CA GLU A 376 -16.03 25.04 12.79
C GLU A 376 -15.45 25.01 11.36
N PRO A 377 -16.29 24.73 10.34
CA PRO A 377 -15.84 24.57 8.96
C PRO A 377 -15.57 25.90 8.21
N ARG A 378 -15.38 26.99 8.94
CA ARG A 378 -15.13 28.33 8.39
C ARG A 378 -13.81 28.89 8.88
N TYR A 379 -13.21 29.78 8.08
CA TYR A 379 -12.14 30.65 8.59
C TYR A 379 -12.76 31.66 9.55
N THR A 380 -12.23 31.76 10.75
CA THR A 380 -12.77 32.66 11.79
C THR A 380 -11.76 33.72 12.21
N TYR A 381 -12.23 34.95 12.39
CA TYR A 381 -11.45 36.05 12.91
C TYR A 381 -12.28 36.85 13.91
N LEU A 382 -11.81 36.95 15.16
CA LEU A 382 -12.59 37.48 16.28
C LEU A 382 -12.15 38.87 16.78
N GLU A 383 -11.11 39.45 16.21
CA GLU A 383 -10.48 40.66 16.77
C GLU A 383 -10.77 41.96 15.96
N VAL A 384 -11.93 42.05 15.33
CA VAL A 384 -12.32 43.28 14.67
C VAL A 384 -12.82 44.28 15.73
N LEU A 385 -12.29 45.51 15.68
CA LEU A 385 -12.71 46.57 16.61
C LEU A 385 -14.22 46.79 16.53
N PRO A 386 -14.92 46.96 17.68
CA PRO A 386 -16.38 47.05 17.73
C PRO A 386 -17.00 48.19 16.89
N ASN A 387 -16.22 49.12 16.41
CA ASN A 387 -16.67 50.27 15.58
C ASN A 387 -16.01 50.29 14.20
N ALA A 388 -15.44 49.20 13.73
CA ALA A 388 -14.90 49.11 12.39
C ALA A 388 -16.04 49.23 11.36
N SER A 389 -15.97 50.22 10.50
CA SER A 389 -16.95 50.38 9.42
C SER A 389 -16.61 49.56 8.19
N GLU A 390 -15.38 49.13 8.08
CA GLU A 390 -14.85 48.36 6.96
C GLU A 390 -13.80 47.37 7.47
N VAL A 391 -13.70 46.22 6.85
CA VAL A 391 -12.64 45.21 7.04
C VAL A 391 -12.04 44.87 5.69
N LEU A 392 -10.71 44.66 5.66
CA LEU A 392 -10.00 44.19 4.47
C LEU A 392 -9.81 42.69 4.59
N ILE A 393 -10.37 41.94 3.66
CA ILE A 393 -10.26 40.48 3.60
C ILE A 393 -9.33 40.13 2.46
N GLY A 394 -8.26 39.38 2.76
CA GLY A 394 -7.32 38.80 1.80
C GLY A 394 -7.48 37.31 1.76
N VAL A 395 -7.47 36.70 0.58
CA VAL A 395 -7.50 35.27 0.37
C VAL A 395 -6.35 34.90 -0.56
N THR A 396 -5.51 33.98 -0.10
CA THR A 396 -4.40 33.42 -0.88
C THR A 396 -4.70 31.94 -1.19
N ALA A 397 -4.70 31.59 -2.46
CA ALA A 397 -4.76 30.23 -2.92
C ALA A 397 -3.38 29.55 -2.82
N ALA A 398 -3.33 28.24 -2.63
CA ALA A 398 -2.09 27.47 -2.57
C ALA A 398 -1.31 27.51 -3.92
N SER A 399 -1.98 27.71 -5.03
CA SER A 399 -1.34 27.88 -6.35
C SER A 399 -1.61 29.27 -6.92
N LYS A 400 -0.57 29.90 -7.50
CA LYS A 400 -0.67 31.16 -8.24
C LYS A 400 -1.45 31.04 -9.54
N ASN A 401 -1.64 29.79 -10.03
CA ASN A 401 -2.42 29.51 -11.23
C ASN A 401 -3.93 29.55 -10.95
N HIS A 402 -4.33 29.53 -9.68
CA HIS A 402 -5.73 29.61 -9.29
C HIS A 402 -6.25 31.05 -9.34
N PHE A 403 -7.55 31.14 -9.46
CA PHE A 403 -8.29 32.41 -9.45
C PHE A 403 -9.10 32.49 -8.16
N VAL A 404 -9.22 33.70 -7.64
CA VAL A 404 -9.93 33.96 -6.37
C VAL A 404 -11.02 34.99 -6.58
N SER A 405 -12.21 34.74 -6.05
CA SER A 405 -13.30 35.71 -5.94
C SER A 405 -13.74 35.82 -4.50
N ILE A 406 -13.88 37.03 -3.98
CA ILE A 406 -14.39 37.34 -2.64
C ILE A 406 -15.72 38.02 -2.75
N ASN A 407 -16.71 37.60 -1.94
CA ASN A 407 -18.06 38.15 -1.86
C ASN A 407 -18.80 38.19 -3.21
N ASN A 408 -18.59 37.14 -4.05
CA ASN A 408 -19.11 37.06 -5.43
C ASN A 408 -18.70 38.25 -6.32
N GLY A 409 -17.60 38.92 -6.01
CA GLY A 409 -16.98 39.93 -6.83
C GLY A 409 -16.20 39.39 -8.02
N ASP A 410 -15.37 40.24 -8.62
CA ASP A 410 -14.55 39.85 -9.78
C ASP A 410 -13.61 38.69 -9.47
N ILE A 411 -13.39 37.86 -10.48
CA ILE A 411 -12.42 36.74 -10.40
C ILE A 411 -11.04 37.31 -10.67
N THR A 412 -10.15 37.20 -9.68
CA THR A 412 -8.78 37.74 -9.72
C THR A 412 -7.77 36.63 -10.01
N ALA A 413 -6.92 36.82 -11.00
CA ALA A 413 -5.82 35.90 -11.32
C ALA A 413 -4.64 36.04 -10.35
N GLY A 414 -3.74 35.06 -10.37
CA GLY A 414 -2.49 35.08 -9.61
C GLY A 414 -2.60 34.53 -8.18
N GLY A 415 -3.69 33.83 -7.87
CA GLY A 415 -3.86 33.12 -6.61
C GLY A 415 -4.10 34.02 -5.40
N TYR A 416 -4.34 35.32 -5.58
CA TYR A 416 -4.56 36.23 -4.48
C TYR A 416 -5.64 37.25 -4.83
N ALA A 417 -6.52 37.55 -3.88
CA ALA A 417 -7.49 38.65 -3.97
C ALA A 417 -7.64 39.36 -2.61
N GLU A 418 -7.90 40.64 -2.66
CA GLU A 418 -8.31 41.46 -1.51
C GLU A 418 -9.61 42.18 -1.80
N LEU A 419 -10.45 42.29 -0.78
CA LEU A 419 -11.70 43.04 -0.86
C LEU A 419 -11.95 43.79 0.45
N LYS A 420 -12.25 45.09 0.34
CA LYS A 420 -12.82 45.85 1.44
C LYS A 420 -14.31 45.58 1.56
N VAL A 421 -14.72 45.12 2.71
CA VAL A 421 -16.13 44.81 2.98
C VAL A 421 -16.64 45.74 4.07
N SER A 422 -17.77 46.43 3.78
CA SER A 422 -18.42 47.30 4.76
C SER A 422 -19.06 46.47 5.86
N MET A 423 -18.75 46.85 7.11
CA MET A 423 -19.33 46.26 8.31
C MET A 423 -20.28 47.25 8.99
N PRO A 424 -21.60 47.09 8.90
CA PRO A 424 -22.53 48.00 9.54
C PRO A 424 -22.38 47.99 11.07
N ILE A 425 -22.44 49.14 11.73
CA ILE A 425 -22.22 49.31 13.18
C ILE A 425 -23.15 48.43 14.04
N SER A 426 -24.28 48.00 13.49
CA SER A 426 -25.24 47.14 14.18
C SER A 426 -25.02 45.64 14.01
N VAL A 427 -24.00 45.24 13.23
CA VAL A 427 -23.69 43.83 12.92
C VAL A 427 -22.57 43.35 13.81
N THR A 428 -22.83 42.34 14.59
CA THR A 428 -21.84 41.69 15.52
C THR A 428 -21.09 40.53 14.86
N GLU A 429 -21.63 39.99 13.76
CA GLU A 429 -21.04 38.88 13.01
C GLU A 429 -21.40 39.02 11.54
N MET A 430 -20.46 38.76 10.65
CA MET A 430 -20.67 38.83 9.21
C MET A 430 -19.93 37.67 8.53
N GLU A 431 -20.63 37.02 7.63
CA GLU A 431 -20.03 35.99 6.78
C GLU A 431 -19.72 36.62 5.40
N VAL A 432 -18.50 36.39 4.93
CA VAL A 432 -18.03 36.82 3.61
C VAL A 432 -17.62 35.60 2.81
N PRO A 433 -18.39 35.18 1.80
CA PRO A 433 -18.06 34.04 0.99
C PRO A 433 -16.88 34.35 0.07
N PHE A 434 -16.00 33.36 -0.11
CA PHE A 434 -14.99 33.39 -1.16
C PHE A 434 -14.98 32.08 -1.93
N ARG A 435 -14.46 32.10 -3.14
CA ARG A 435 -14.36 30.92 -4.02
C ARG A 435 -13.02 30.93 -4.73
N LEU A 436 -12.50 29.74 -4.93
CA LEU A 436 -11.32 29.47 -5.72
C LEU A 436 -11.70 28.71 -6.99
N TYR A 437 -11.07 29.04 -8.10
CA TYR A 437 -11.35 28.46 -9.41
C TYR A 437 -10.05 28.08 -10.10
N ARG A 438 -10.12 27.09 -10.98
CA ARG A 438 -9.00 26.71 -11.85
C ARG A 438 -8.86 27.58 -13.08
N THR A 439 -9.96 28.11 -13.54
CA THR A 439 -10.04 28.90 -14.78
C THR A 439 -10.62 30.27 -14.54
N ALA A 440 -10.33 31.22 -15.45
CA ALA A 440 -10.91 32.56 -15.40
C ALA A 440 -12.43 32.57 -15.59
N ASP A 441 -12.99 31.52 -16.17
CA ASP A 441 -14.43 31.39 -16.45
C ASP A 441 -15.21 30.81 -15.25
N GLY A 442 -14.51 30.47 -14.17
CA GLY A 442 -15.12 30.05 -12.90
C GLY A 442 -15.44 28.57 -12.78
N ASP A 443 -14.67 27.71 -13.48
CA ASP A 443 -14.70 26.25 -13.35
C ASP A 443 -13.66 25.73 -12.33
#